data_83561a668c9414c7d69215d1a99dc569
#
_entry.id   83561a668c9414c7d69215d1a99dc569
#
_cell.length_a   1.000
_cell.length_b   1.000
_cell.length_c   1.000
_cell.angle_alpha   90.00
_cell.angle_beta   90.00
_cell.angle_gamma   90.00
#
_symmetry.space_group_name_H-M   'P 1'
#
loop_
_entity.id
_entity.type
_entity.pdbx_description
1 polymer ?
#
loop_
_entity_poly.entity_id
_entity_poly.type
_entity_poly.pdbx_seq_one_letter_code
_entity_poly.pdbx_strand_id
1 'polypeptide(L)'
;NVNSLYRFSSRIAAVDDAGTIMEEFVSHVGSELQRTVVVLLPERKVLRLQACYAAQKKAATAEFQLPPSEYAVAAWVQEHGQAAGRSTDTLPGAENLFLPLLNGEKVVGVVGIAIDTRKLSPEERTVLGAWVSLLAIALVRAGLSSEAKQAAMLREADKLRTALFNSVSHELRTPLAAIMAAIYTLNDKAVAYGEQQRQQLLETIADASKRMERIIGNLLDTARMESGMLQLKLDWCDLEDVVSGALRRSREHTQNYLIKVEMAEDLPLIYADAALLEHVVLNLLDNAVKYSVEGSKIELQTTLGANEVIVIVKDRGVGFKEADLPHLFDKFYRAGNTEKISGTGLGLAICKGIVDAHHGRIWAELRPDGGSIFAFALP
;
A
#
# COMPACT_ATOMS: atom_id res chain seq x y z
N ASN A 1 -46.41 -2.17 -0.50
CA ASN A 1 -45.43 -2.96 -1.30
C ASN A 1 -44.47 -2.07 -2.11
N VAL A 2 -44.89 -0.92 -2.66
CA VAL A 2 -43.99 0.04 -3.32
C VAL A 2 -42.98 0.63 -2.33
N ASN A 3 -43.37 0.90 -1.10
CA ASN A 3 -42.51 1.39 -0.02
C ASN A 3 -41.40 0.37 0.36
N SER A 4 -41.67 -0.93 0.28
CA SER A 4 -40.68 -1.97 0.58
C SER A 4 -39.62 -2.05 -0.54
N LEU A 5 -40.03 -1.98 -1.80
CA LEU A 5 -39.09 -1.88 -2.94
C LEU A 5 -38.22 -0.63 -2.88
N TYR A 6 -38.79 0.51 -2.55
CA TYR A 6 -38.04 1.77 -2.40
C TYR A 6 -37.02 1.69 -1.26
N ARG A 7 -37.42 1.19 -0.09
CA ARG A 7 -36.52 1.01 1.07
C ARG A 7 -35.35 0.08 0.72
N PHE A 8 -35.65 -1.05 0.09
CA PHE A 8 -34.59 -1.99 -0.34
C PHE A 8 -33.67 -1.35 -1.36
N SER A 9 -34.21 -0.72 -2.40
CA SER A 9 -33.43 -0.03 -3.43
C SER A 9 -32.50 1.04 -2.84
N SER A 10 -32.99 1.85 -1.90
CA SER A 10 -32.18 2.87 -1.23
C SER A 10 -31.06 2.30 -0.39
N ARG A 11 -31.30 1.16 0.30
CA ARG A 11 -30.28 0.50 1.14
C ARG A 11 -29.15 -0.09 0.32
N ILE A 12 -29.47 -0.82 -0.76
CA ILE A 12 -28.45 -1.44 -1.62
C ILE A 12 -27.72 -0.43 -2.52
N ALA A 13 -28.34 0.74 -2.78
CA ALA A 13 -27.71 1.79 -3.58
C ALA A 13 -26.46 2.38 -2.90
N ALA A 14 -26.44 2.39 -1.57
CA ALA A 14 -25.36 2.95 -0.77
C ALA A 14 -24.22 1.94 -0.46
N VAL A 15 -24.39 0.67 -0.84
CA VAL A 15 -23.44 -0.41 -0.52
C VAL A 15 -22.72 -0.85 -1.78
N ASP A 16 -21.38 -0.90 -1.70
CA ASP A 16 -20.51 -1.35 -2.81
C ASP A 16 -19.96 -2.77 -2.62
N ASP A 17 -20.18 -3.37 -1.44
CA ASP A 17 -19.72 -4.72 -1.14
C ASP A 17 -20.79 -5.77 -1.48
N ALA A 18 -20.43 -6.73 -2.32
CA ALA A 18 -21.34 -7.78 -2.77
C ALA A 18 -21.86 -8.67 -1.62
N GLY A 19 -21.03 -8.96 -0.63
CA GLY A 19 -21.41 -9.75 0.55
C GLY A 19 -22.52 -9.06 1.34
N THR A 20 -22.31 -7.79 1.69
CA THR A 20 -23.29 -6.96 2.40
C THR A 20 -24.59 -6.80 1.61
N ILE A 21 -24.51 -6.62 0.29
CA ILE A 21 -25.70 -6.53 -0.59
C ILE A 21 -26.54 -7.82 -0.49
N MET A 22 -25.91 -8.99 -0.54
CA MET A 22 -26.60 -10.28 -0.45
C MET A 22 -27.21 -10.53 0.92
N GLU A 23 -26.51 -10.20 2.01
CA GLU A 23 -27.02 -10.29 3.39
C GLU A 23 -28.24 -9.40 3.59
N GLU A 24 -28.19 -8.16 3.13
CA GLU A 24 -29.33 -7.24 3.16
C GLU A 24 -30.52 -7.77 2.35
N PHE A 25 -30.24 -8.35 1.18
CA PHE A 25 -31.30 -8.95 0.36
C PHE A 25 -31.99 -10.12 1.06
N VAL A 26 -31.24 -11.11 1.54
CA VAL A 26 -31.85 -12.29 2.18
C VAL A 26 -32.58 -11.92 3.44
N SER A 27 -32.06 -10.97 4.23
CA SER A 27 -32.70 -10.47 5.43
C SER A 27 -34.01 -9.74 5.12
N HIS A 28 -33.99 -8.83 4.12
CA HIS A 28 -35.18 -8.06 3.72
C HIS A 28 -36.26 -8.96 3.15
N VAL A 29 -35.94 -9.77 2.14
CA VAL A 29 -36.91 -10.64 1.47
C VAL A 29 -37.40 -11.75 2.41
N GLY A 30 -36.49 -12.32 3.19
CA GLY A 30 -36.83 -13.36 4.17
C GLY A 30 -37.76 -12.86 5.27
N SER A 31 -37.55 -11.65 5.77
CA SER A 31 -38.43 -11.06 6.78
C SER A 31 -39.80 -10.64 6.23
N GLU A 32 -39.85 -10.09 5.03
CA GLU A 32 -41.10 -9.68 4.36
C GLU A 32 -41.99 -10.89 3.99
N LEU A 33 -41.38 -11.94 3.46
CA LEU A 33 -42.10 -13.15 3.06
C LEU A 33 -42.28 -14.17 4.19
N GLN A 34 -41.58 -14.00 5.29
CA GLN A 34 -41.50 -14.97 6.41
C GLN A 34 -41.04 -16.35 5.93
N ARG A 35 -40.02 -16.38 5.04
CA ARG A 35 -39.53 -17.59 4.38
C ARG A 35 -38.02 -17.66 4.41
N THR A 36 -37.48 -18.87 4.33
CA THR A 36 -36.05 -19.07 4.11
C THR A 36 -35.67 -18.62 2.69
N VAL A 37 -34.66 -17.77 2.59
CA VAL A 37 -34.13 -17.22 1.35
C VAL A 37 -32.64 -17.49 1.29
N VAL A 38 -32.16 -17.95 0.14
CA VAL A 38 -30.75 -18.22 -0.09
C VAL A 38 -30.30 -17.54 -1.38
N VAL A 39 -29.03 -17.09 -1.41
CA VAL A 39 -28.38 -16.58 -2.60
C VAL A 39 -27.19 -17.47 -2.91
N LEU A 40 -27.12 -17.95 -4.15
CA LEU A 40 -26.08 -18.82 -4.67
C LEU A 40 -25.37 -18.10 -5.80
N LEU A 41 -24.06 -18.04 -5.76
CA LEU A 41 -23.24 -17.50 -6.85
C LEU A 41 -22.29 -18.57 -7.42
N PRO A 42 -21.98 -18.51 -8.73
CA PRO A 42 -21.03 -19.43 -9.34
C PRO A 42 -19.58 -19.10 -8.93
N GLU A 43 -18.92 -20.06 -8.30
CA GLU A 43 -17.48 -20.04 -8.05
C GLU A 43 -16.82 -21.19 -8.83
N ARG A 44 -15.91 -20.90 -9.76
CA ARG A 44 -15.22 -21.89 -10.58
C ARG A 44 -16.16 -22.94 -11.21
N LYS A 45 -17.34 -22.49 -11.72
CA LYS A 45 -18.43 -23.31 -12.33
C LYS A 45 -19.25 -24.15 -11.34
N VAL A 46 -19.09 -23.99 -10.05
CA VAL A 46 -19.94 -24.64 -9.03
C VAL A 46 -20.69 -23.55 -8.28
N LEU A 47 -21.99 -23.74 -8.10
CA LEU A 47 -22.79 -22.83 -7.26
C LEU A 47 -22.41 -23.00 -5.78
N ARG A 48 -22.18 -21.90 -5.10
CA ARG A 48 -21.93 -21.84 -3.66
C ARG A 48 -22.92 -20.93 -2.98
N LEU A 49 -23.35 -21.34 -1.81
CA LEU A 49 -24.17 -20.52 -0.94
C LEU A 49 -23.34 -19.33 -0.44
N GLN A 50 -23.82 -18.11 -0.69
CA GLN A 50 -23.16 -16.87 -0.28
C GLN A 50 -23.90 -16.17 0.85
N ALA A 51 -25.23 -16.24 0.88
CA ALA A 51 -26.04 -15.64 1.93
C ALA A 51 -27.31 -16.46 2.18
N CYS A 52 -27.79 -16.50 3.43
CA CYS A 52 -28.97 -17.21 3.84
C CYS A 52 -29.74 -16.45 4.93
N TYR A 53 -31.05 -16.43 4.81
CA TYR A 53 -31.99 -16.09 5.89
C TYR A 53 -32.88 -17.31 6.19
N ALA A 54 -32.87 -17.81 7.41
CA ALA A 54 -33.68 -18.96 7.84
C ALA A 54 -34.86 -18.48 8.70
N ALA A 55 -36.08 -18.66 8.21
CA ALA A 55 -37.29 -18.16 8.87
C ALA A 55 -37.60 -18.84 10.25
N GLN A 56 -37.19 -20.10 10.42
CA GLN A 56 -37.47 -20.88 11.65
C GLN A 56 -36.29 -20.97 12.63
N LYS A 57 -35.08 -20.62 12.23
CA LYS A 57 -33.88 -20.54 13.07
C LYS A 57 -33.09 -19.33 12.65
N LYS A 58 -32.66 -18.50 13.60
CA LYS A 58 -31.58 -17.51 13.36
C LYS A 58 -30.25 -18.26 13.12
N ALA A 59 -30.16 -19.10 12.09
CA ALA A 59 -28.93 -19.77 11.72
C ALA A 59 -28.11 -18.80 10.87
N ALA A 60 -26.84 -18.62 11.22
CA ALA A 60 -25.89 -17.92 10.37
C ALA A 60 -25.70 -18.69 9.04
N THR A 61 -25.35 -18.00 7.96
CA THR A 61 -25.13 -18.60 6.62
C THR A 61 -24.20 -19.82 6.68
N ALA A 62 -23.22 -19.81 7.57
CA ALA A 62 -22.26 -20.91 7.75
C ALA A 62 -22.86 -22.23 8.28
N GLU A 63 -24.02 -22.18 8.95
CA GLU A 63 -24.68 -23.36 9.55
C GLU A 63 -25.81 -23.91 8.65
N PHE A 64 -26.21 -23.16 7.62
CA PHE A 64 -27.29 -23.57 6.71
C PHE A 64 -26.73 -24.43 5.59
N GLN A 65 -27.30 -25.64 5.42
CA GLN A 65 -26.95 -26.54 4.32
C GLN A 65 -28.16 -26.77 3.43
N LEU A 66 -28.00 -26.43 2.15
CA LEU A 66 -29.00 -26.77 1.14
C LEU A 66 -28.81 -28.24 0.73
N PRO A 67 -29.88 -29.06 0.62
CA PRO A 67 -29.77 -30.44 0.17
C PRO A 67 -29.15 -30.55 -1.24
N PRO A 68 -28.41 -31.62 -1.55
CA PRO A 68 -27.81 -31.83 -2.89
C PRO A 68 -28.83 -31.82 -4.02
N SER A 69 -30.06 -32.32 -3.80
CA SER A 69 -31.15 -32.25 -4.77
C SER A 69 -31.53 -30.83 -5.14
N GLU A 70 -31.54 -29.93 -4.16
CA GLU A 70 -31.88 -28.52 -4.37
C GLU A 70 -30.76 -27.79 -5.10
N TYR A 71 -29.48 -28.14 -4.84
CA TYR A 71 -28.35 -27.63 -5.63
C TYR A 71 -28.45 -28.02 -7.12
N ALA A 72 -28.95 -29.22 -7.41
CA ALA A 72 -29.14 -29.67 -8.80
C ALA A 72 -30.20 -28.78 -9.52
N VAL A 73 -31.28 -28.42 -8.84
CA VAL A 73 -32.30 -27.51 -9.39
C VAL A 73 -31.75 -26.10 -9.59
N ALA A 74 -31.00 -25.59 -8.61
CA ALA A 74 -30.34 -24.30 -8.73
C ALA A 74 -29.31 -24.29 -9.89
N ALA A 75 -28.55 -25.35 -10.08
CA ALA A 75 -27.63 -25.49 -11.21
C ALA A 75 -28.33 -25.48 -12.55
N TRP A 76 -29.50 -26.14 -12.66
CA TRP A 76 -30.34 -26.10 -13.83
C TRP A 76 -30.78 -24.65 -14.14
N VAL A 77 -31.22 -23.89 -13.11
CA VAL A 77 -31.59 -22.47 -13.26
C VAL A 77 -30.43 -21.63 -13.73
N GLN A 78 -29.21 -21.88 -13.18
CA GLN A 78 -28.00 -21.21 -13.61
C GLN A 78 -27.66 -21.44 -15.08
N GLU A 79 -27.90 -22.64 -15.58
CA GLU A 79 -27.62 -23.03 -16.98
C GLU A 79 -28.64 -22.51 -17.97
N HIS A 80 -29.94 -22.56 -17.60
CA HIS A 80 -31.03 -22.26 -18.53
C HIS A 80 -31.60 -20.84 -18.40
N GLY A 81 -31.28 -20.12 -17.34
CA GLY A 81 -31.79 -18.75 -17.10
C GLY A 81 -33.30 -18.66 -16.87
N GLN A 82 -33.93 -19.79 -16.52
CA GLN A 82 -35.38 -19.89 -16.28
C GLN A 82 -35.66 -20.32 -14.83
N ALA A 83 -36.77 -19.84 -14.30
CA ALA A 83 -37.20 -20.26 -12.95
C ALA A 83 -37.57 -21.74 -12.94
N ALA A 84 -37.15 -22.44 -11.88
CA ALA A 84 -37.48 -23.86 -11.68
C ALA A 84 -37.77 -24.15 -10.20
N GLY A 85 -38.35 -25.29 -9.95
CA GLY A 85 -38.67 -25.76 -8.62
C GLY A 85 -40.13 -25.60 -8.27
N ARG A 86 -40.43 -25.60 -6.97
CA ARG A 86 -41.81 -25.62 -6.45
C ARG A 86 -42.63 -24.43 -6.97
N SER A 87 -43.84 -24.70 -7.39
CA SER A 87 -44.77 -23.74 -8.01
C SER A 87 -44.35 -23.21 -9.38
N THR A 88 -43.51 -23.94 -10.10
CA THR A 88 -43.22 -23.75 -11.54
C THR A 88 -43.58 -25.01 -12.32
N ASP A 89 -43.59 -24.91 -13.64
CA ASP A 89 -43.81 -26.07 -14.53
C ASP A 89 -42.51 -26.88 -14.72
N THR A 90 -41.39 -26.34 -14.28
CA THR A 90 -40.06 -26.96 -14.43
C THR A 90 -39.59 -27.47 -13.07
N LEU A 91 -39.28 -28.76 -12.94
CA LEU A 91 -38.82 -29.45 -11.76
C LEU A 91 -39.70 -29.20 -10.51
N PRO A 92 -41.05 -29.36 -10.61
CA PRO A 92 -41.98 -28.98 -9.54
C PRO A 92 -41.86 -29.81 -8.26
N GLY A 93 -41.07 -30.89 -8.26
CA GLY A 93 -40.81 -31.75 -7.12
C GLY A 93 -39.81 -31.21 -6.11
N ALA A 94 -39.14 -30.12 -6.40
CA ALA A 94 -38.25 -29.44 -5.47
C ALA A 94 -39.02 -28.82 -4.29
N GLU A 95 -38.35 -28.61 -3.15
CA GLU A 95 -38.93 -27.95 -1.98
C GLU A 95 -38.90 -26.43 -2.11
N ASN A 96 -37.91 -25.89 -2.87
CA ASN A 96 -37.69 -24.47 -3.05
C ASN A 96 -38.06 -24.02 -4.46
N LEU A 97 -38.40 -22.74 -4.58
CA LEU A 97 -38.46 -22.01 -5.85
C LEU A 97 -37.11 -21.37 -6.09
N PHE A 98 -36.52 -21.62 -7.27
CA PHE A 98 -35.27 -20.99 -7.68
C PHE A 98 -35.51 -20.01 -8.84
N LEU A 99 -34.94 -18.80 -8.69
CA LEU A 99 -35.04 -17.71 -9.64
C LEU A 99 -33.65 -17.30 -10.11
N PRO A 100 -33.42 -17.10 -11.40
CA PRO A 100 -32.15 -16.63 -11.92
C PRO A 100 -31.93 -15.14 -11.59
N LEU A 101 -30.69 -14.79 -11.21
CA LEU A 101 -30.22 -13.41 -11.19
C LEU A 101 -29.70 -13.07 -12.59
N LEU A 102 -30.48 -12.32 -13.35
CA LEU A 102 -30.20 -12.01 -14.74
C LEU A 102 -29.53 -10.64 -14.92
N ASN A 103 -28.46 -10.61 -15.70
CA ASN A 103 -27.88 -9.40 -16.27
C ASN A 103 -27.93 -9.52 -17.82
N GLY A 104 -28.96 -8.97 -18.42
CA GLY A 104 -29.30 -9.27 -19.82
C GLY A 104 -29.63 -10.76 -19.99
N GLU A 105 -28.90 -11.44 -20.87
CA GLU A 105 -29.06 -12.90 -21.09
C GLU A 105 -28.17 -13.75 -20.15
N LYS A 106 -27.24 -13.15 -19.41
CA LYS A 106 -26.31 -13.86 -18.55
C LYS A 106 -26.88 -14.06 -17.16
N VAL A 107 -26.85 -15.30 -16.65
CA VAL A 107 -27.17 -15.62 -15.27
C VAL A 107 -25.95 -15.37 -14.40
N VAL A 108 -26.03 -14.42 -13.45
CA VAL A 108 -24.96 -14.07 -12.53
C VAL A 108 -25.05 -14.78 -11.19
N GLY A 109 -26.17 -15.43 -10.92
CA GLY A 109 -26.40 -16.22 -9.73
C GLY A 109 -27.84 -16.73 -9.65
N VAL A 110 -28.21 -17.35 -8.55
CA VAL A 110 -29.52 -17.94 -8.32
C VAL A 110 -30.02 -17.59 -6.92
N VAL A 111 -31.29 -17.23 -6.82
CA VAL A 111 -31.99 -17.04 -5.53
C VAL A 111 -32.91 -18.22 -5.29
N GLY A 112 -32.78 -18.88 -4.16
CA GLY A 112 -33.70 -19.93 -3.71
C GLY A 112 -34.62 -19.43 -2.61
N ILE A 113 -35.89 -19.80 -2.66
CA ILE A 113 -36.93 -19.42 -1.67
C ILE A 113 -37.73 -20.65 -1.29
N ALA A 114 -37.77 -20.92 0.01
CA ALA A 114 -38.59 -22.04 0.52
C ALA A 114 -40.08 -21.77 0.28
N ILE A 115 -40.76 -22.74 -0.32
CA ILE A 115 -42.19 -22.69 -0.55
C ILE A 115 -42.87 -23.76 0.33
N ASP A 116 -43.43 -23.30 1.43
CA ASP A 116 -44.23 -24.17 2.32
C ASP A 116 -45.60 -24.55 1.68
N THR A 117 -46.57 -24.89 2.49
CA THR A 117 -47.93 -25.21 2.08
C THR A 117 -48.64 -24.05 1.40
N ARG A 118 -48.31 -22.79 1.73
CA ARG A 118 -48.88 -21.59 1.08
C ARG A 118 -48.10 -21.23 -0.16
N LYS A 119 -48.77 -21.24 -1.33
CA LYS A 119 -48.20 -20.72 -2.57
C LYS A 119 -48.02 -19.20 -2.50
N LEU A 120 -47.05 -18.67 -3.24
CA LEU A 120 -46.89 -17.21 -3.39
C LEU A 120 -48.10 -16.64 -4.20
N SER A 121 -48.65 -15.53 -3.73
CA SER A 121 -49.68 -14.81 -4.49
C SER A 121 -49.06 -14.19 -5.76
N PRO A 122 -49.87 -13.86 -6.78
CA PRO A 122 -49.39 -13.17 -7.98
C PRO A 122 -48.67 -11.86 -7.67
N GLU A 123 -49.14 -11.13 -6.65
CA GLU A 123 -48.49 -9.88 -6.18
C GLU A 123 -47.14 -10.14 -5.52
N GLU A 124 -47.06 -11.15 -4.65
CA GLU A 124 -45.80 -11.56 -4.02
C GLU A 124 -44.75 -11.98 -5.07
N ARG A 125 -45.16 -12.69 -6.12
CA ARG A 125 -44.27 -13.09 -7.24
C ARG A 125 -43.76 -11.89 -8.01
N THR A 126 -44.61 -10.90 -8.28
CA THR A 126 -44.22 -9.68 -9.02
C THR A 126 -43.19 -8.88 -8.22
N VAL A 127 -43.45 -8.69 -6.92
CA VAL A 127 -42.56 -7.96 -6.04
C VAL A 127 -41.22 -8.71 -5.87
N LEU A 128 -41.28 -10.04 -5.72
CA LEU A 128 -40.09 -10.89 -5.64
C LEU A 128 -39.23 -10.78 -6.89
N GLY A 129 -39.87 -10.83 -8.08
CA GLY A 129 -39.14 -10.62 -9.36
C GLY A 129 -38.42 -9.26 -9.40
N ALA A 130 -39.05 -8.21 -8.87
CA ALA A 130 -38.45 -6.89 -8.81
C ALA A 130 -37.24 -6.85 -7.84
N TRP A 131 -37.35 -7.47 -6.65
CA TRP A 131 -36.22 -7.58 -5.72
C TRP A 131 -35.06 -8.37 -6.30
N VAL A 132 -35.34 -9.52 -6.97
CA VAL A 132 -34.34 -10.36 -7.64
C VAL A 132 -33.61 -9.56 -8.72
N SER A 133 -34.36 -8.79 -9.52
CA SER A 133 -33.77 -7.92 -10.56
C SER A 133 -32.91 -6.82 -9.96
N LEU A 134 -33.33 -6.18 -8.86
CA LEU A 134 -32.55 -5.18 -8.14
C LEU A 134 -31.26 -5.78 -7.57
N LEU A 135 -31.32 -6.98 -6.99
CA LEU A 135 -30.14 -7.69 -6.51
C LEU A 135 -29.16 -7.97 -7.65
N ALA A 136 -29.65 -8.47 -8.79
CA ALA A 136 -28.80 -8.75 -9.95
C ALA A 136 -28.04 -7.49 -10.42
N ILE A 137 -28.74 -6.36 -10.54
CA ILE A 137 -28.15 -5.07 -10.93
C ILE A 137 -27.11 -4.63 -9.88
N ALA A 138 -27.44 -4.74 -8.60
CA ALA A 138 -26.54 -4.32 -7.51
C ALA A 138 -25.25 -5.16 -7.48
N LEU A 139 -25.35 -6.49 -7.64
CA LEU A 139 -24.20 -7.39 -7.68
C LEU A 139 -23.29 -7.10 -8.88
N VAL A 140 -23.86 -6.87 -10.06
CA VAL A 140 -23.09 -6.52 -11.26
C VAL A 140 -22.37 -5.18 -11.06
N ARG A 141 -23.06 -4.17 -10.51
CA ARG A 141 -22.46 -2.88 -10.17
C ARG A 141 -21.30 -3.04 -9.20
N ALA A 142 -21.48 -3.79 -8.11
CA ALA A 142 -20.44 -4.05 -7.12
C ALA A 142 -19.23 -4.75 -7.74
N GLY A 143 -19.45 -5.75 -8.62
CA GLY A 143 -18.39 -6.42 -9.36
C GLY A 143 -17.59 -5.47 -10.23
N LEU A 144 -18.27 -4.65 -11.06
CA LEU A 144 -17.63 -3.65 -11.91
C LEU A 144 -16.87 -2.59 -11.11
N SER A 145 -17.43 -2.15 -9.98
CA SER A 145 -16.74 -1.19 -9.08
C SER A 145 -15.46 -1.79 -8.50
N SER A 146 -15.50 -3.06 -8.08
CA SER A 146 -14.33 -3.78 -7.56
C SER A 146 -13.25 -3.95 -8.64
N GLU A 147 -13.62 -4.38 -9.84
CA GLU A 147 -12.70 -4.50 -10.98
C GLU A 147 -12.08 -3.15 -11.37
N ALA A 148 -12.87 -2.08 -11.39
CA ALA A 148 -12.38 -0.74 -11.68
C ALA A 148 -11.39 -0.23 -10.62
N LYS A 149 -11.66 -0.46 -9.32
CA LYS A 149 -10.75 -0.14 -8.23
C LYS A 149 -9.43 -0.92 -8.35
N GLN A 150 -9.50 -2.21 -8.65
CA GLN A 150 -8.31 -3.05 -8.83
C GLN A 150 -7.50 -2.61 -10.05
N ALA A 151 -8.14 -2.33 -11.17
CA ALA A 151 -7.48 -1.81 -12.36
C ALA A 151 -6.82 -0.43 -12.12
N ALA A 152 -7.47 0.44 -11.33
CA ALA A 152 -6.90 1.73 -10.96
C ALA A 152 -5.66 1.56 -10.08
N MET A 153 -5.69 0.65 -9.09
CA MET A 153 -4.52 0.35 -8.25
C MET A 153 -3.34 -0.21 -9.05
N LEU A 154 -3.61 -1.13 -10.00
CA LEU A 154 -2.58 -1.68 -10.88
C LEU A 154 -1.95 -0.60 -11.78
N ARG A 155 -2.78 0.30 -12.33
CA ARG A 155 -2.28 1.42 -13.16
C ARG A 155 -1.44 2.39 -12.34
N GLU A 156 -1.84 2.66 -11.10
CA GLU A 156 -1.07 3.54 -10.20
C GLU A 156 0.28 2.92 -9.86
N ALA A 157 0.30 1.62 -9.52
CA ALA A 157 1.54 0.88 -9.27
C ALA A 157 2.47 0.88 -10.51
N ASP A 158 1.93 0.72 -11.72
CA ASP A 158 2.72 0.74 -12.96
C ASP A 158 3.29 2.13 -13.27
N LYS A 159 2.50 3.19 -13.05
CA LYS A 159 2.99 4.57 -13.17
C LYS A 159 4.14 4.86 -12.20
N LEU A 160 3.99 4.47 -10.93
CA LEU A 160 5.04 4.60 -9.93
C LEU A 160 6.29 3.83 -10.37
N ARG A 161 6.15 2.59 -10.82
CA ARG A 161 7.25 1.78 -11.33
C ARG A 161 7.97 2.45 -12.50
N THR A 162 7.23 3.00 -13.46
CA THR A 162 7.82 3.69 -14.62
C THR A 162 8.55 4.97 -14.21
N ALA A 163 7.97 5.77 -13.32
CA ALA A 163 8.60 6.96 -12.76
C ALA A 163 9.93 6.61 -12.05
N LEU A 164 9.95 5.47 -11.34
CA LEU A 164 11.12 4.88 -10.73
C LEU A 164 12.26 4.64 -11.71
N PHE A 165 11.98 3.84 -12.75
CA PHE A 165 13.00 3.51 -13.75
C PHE A 165 13.57 4.76 -14.41
N ASN A 166 12.73 5.75 -14.68
CA ASN A 166 13.16 7.01 -15.27
C ASN A 166 14.04 7.82 -14.31
N SER A 167 13.66 7.94 -13.04
CA SER A 167 14.44 8.66 -12.02
C SER A 167 15.81 8.01 -11.80
N VAL A 168 15.83 6.70 -11.60
CA VAL A 168 17.07 5.94 -11.41
C VAL A 168 17.98 6.04 -12.63
N SER A 169 17.41 5.89 -13.83
CA SER A 169 18.19 6.00 -15.09
C SER A 169 18.82 7.38 -15.23
N HIS A 170 18.10 8.44 -14.85
CA HIS A 170 18.62 9.80 -14.87
C HIS A 170 19.73 9.99 -13.83
N GLU A 171 19.53 9.54 -12.61
CA GLU A 171 20.51 9.63 -11.51
C GLU A 171 21.79 8.85 -11.77
N LEU A 172 21.73 7.71 -12.49
CA LEU A 172 22.89 6.92 -12.89
C LEU A 172 23.60 7.53 -14.11
N ARG A 173 22.87 8.15 -15.03
CA ARG A 173 23.45 8.73 -16.25
C ARG A 173 24.37 9.91 -15.94
N THR A 174 24.03 10.74 -14.97
CA THR A 174 24.81 11.93 -14.60
C THR A 174 26.22 11.59 -14.12
N PRO A 175 26.45 10.75 -13.10
CA PRO A 175 27.79 10.37 -12.67
C PRO A 175 28.53 9.57 -13.75
N LEU A 176 27.85 8.73 -14.53
CA LEU A 176 28.45 8.01 -15.63
C LEU A 176 29.00 8.96 -16.71
N ALA A 177 28.24 10.02 -17.05
CA ALA A 177 28.70 11.03 -17.98
C ALA A 177 29.93 11.80 -17.46
N ALA A 178 29.99 12.10 -16.16
CA ALA A 178 31.13 12.73 -15.52
C ALA A 178 32.40 11.83 -15.60
N ILE A 179 32.26 10.53 -15.32
CA ILE A 179 33.33 9.54 -15.45
C ILE A 179 33.83 9.49 -16.90
N MET A 180 32.90 9.37 -17.85
CA MET A 180 33.27 9.31 -19.29
C MET A 180 34.00 10.58 -19.75
N ALA A 181 33.49 11.76 -19.36
CA ALA A 181 34.12 13.04 -19.70
C ALA A 181 35.53 13.14 -19.13
N ALA A 182 35.72 12.77 -17.83
CA ALA A 182 37.05 12.80 -17.23
C ALA A 182 38.03 11.81 -17.89
N ILE A 183 37.56 10.61 -18.26
CA ILE A 183 38.37 9.61 -18.99
C ILE A 183 38.72 10.12 -20.38
N TYR A 184 37.79 10.70 -21.13
CA TYR A 184 38.08 11.26 -22.44
C TYR A 184 39.13 12.38 -22.36
N THR A 185 38.98 13.26 -21.33
CA THR A 185 39.95 14.33 -21.10
C THR A 185 41.32 13.77 -20.73
N LEU A 186 41.42 12.77 -19.86
CA LEU A 186 42.69 12.12 -19.51
C LEU A 186 43.38 11.43 -20.69
N ASN A 187 42.62 10.92 -21.65
CA ASN A 187 43.14 10.22 -22.83
C ASN A 187 43.46 11.13 -24.03
N ASP A 188 43.13 12.43 -23.91
CA ASP A 188 43.46 13.39 -24.98
C ASP A 188 44.96 13.68 -24.99
N LYS A 189 45.66 13.08 -25.95
CA LYS A 189 47.12 13.25 -26.16
C LYS A 189 47.52 14.63 -26.70
N ALA A 190 46.57 15.43 -27.17
CA ALA A 190 46.82 16.76 -27.67
C ALA A 190 47.07 17.81 -26.57
N VAL A 191 46.68 17.48 -25.33
CA VAL A 191 46.77 18.38 -24.17
C VAL A 191 47.68 17.76 -23.13
N ALA A 192 48.76 18.45 -22.78
CA ALA A 192 49.64 18.06 -21.67
C ALA A 192 49.04 18.60 -20.35
N TYR A 193 48.32 17.75 -19.61
CA TYR A 193 47.79 18.12 -18.32
C TYR A 193 48.88 18.10 -17.23
N GLY A 194 48.94 19.15 -16.41
CA GLY A 194 49.77 19.13 -15.20
C GLY A 194 49.25 18.10 -14.18
N GLU A 195 50.14 17.67 -13.26
CA GLU A 195 49.79 16.65 -12.26
C GLU A 195 48.55 17.03 -11.43
N GLN A 196 48.41 18.31 -11.09
CA GLN A 196 47.23 18.80 -10.34
C GLN A 196 45.92 18.64 -11.12
N GLN A 197 45.91 18.93 -12.41
CA GLN A 197 44.71 18.75 -13.26
C GLN A 197 44.37 17.27 -13.44
N ARG A 198 45.38 16.42 -13.58
CA ARG A 198 45.21 14.98 -13.65
C ARG A 198 44.63 14.43 -12.36
N GLN A 199 45.11 14.90 -11.21
CA GLN A 199 44.60 14.52 -9.91
C GLN A 199 43.13 14.93 -9.75
N GLN A 200 42.73 16.14 -10.16
CA GLN A 200 41.31 16.59 -10.11
C GLN A 200 40.39 15.73 -10.97
N LEU A 201 40.88 15.29 -12.16
CA LEU A 201 40.08 14.39 -13.03
C LEU A 201 39.90 13.01 -12.39
N LEU A 202 40.95 12.47 -11.74
CA LEU A 202 40.86 11.21 -10.99
C LEU A 202 39.91 11.30 -9.78
N GLU A 203 39.93 12.41 -9.05
CA GLU A 203 39.01 12.70 -7.98
C GLU A 203 37.57 12.76 -8.49
N THR A 204 37.34 13.42 -9.62
CA THR A 204 36.01 13.45 -10.26
C THR A 204 35.47 12.04 -10.57
N ILE A 205 36.36 11.16 -11.09
CA ILE A 205 35.99 9.75 -11.37
C ILE A 205 35.65 9.01 -10.07
N ALA A 206 36.49 9.17 -9.04
CA ALA A 206 36.30 8.52 -7.74
C ALA A 206 34.98 8.93 -7.09
N ASP A 207 34.66 10.22 -7.06
CA ASP A 207 33.43 10.77 -6.47
C ASP A 207 32.18 10.34 -7.24
N ALA A 208 32.25 10.36 -8.58
CA ALA A 208 31.16 9.88 -9.41
C ALA A 208 30.91 8.36 -9.21
N SER A 209 31.97 7.56 -9.04
CA SER A 209 31.87 6.13 -8.76
C SER A 209 31.26 5.86 -7.39
N LYS A 210 31.70 6.55 -6.32
CA LYS A 210 31.10 6.48 -4.97
C LYS A 210 29.60 6.84 -5.01
N ARG A 211 29.22 7.84 -5.79
CA ARG A 211 27.83 8.24 -5.95
C ARG A 211 26.99 7.14 -6.65
N MET A 212 27.52 6.49 -7.68
CA MET A 212 26.85 5.36 -8.34
C MET A 212 26.66 4.19 -7.37
N GLU A 213 27.69 3.84 -6.61
CA GLU A 213 27.63 2.77 -5.60
C GLU A 213 26.51 3.03 -4.58
N ARG A 214 26.39 4.28 -4.08
CA ARG A 214 25.31 4.66 -3.17
C ARG A 214 23.92 4.53 -3.81
N ILE A 215 23.74 4.94 -5.07
CA ILE A 215 22.45 4.80 -5.76
C ILE A 215 22.07 3.33 -5.91
N ILE A 216 23.02 2.48 -6.31
CA ILE A 216 22.81 1.03 -6.46
C ILE A 216 22.50 0.40 -5.09
N GLY A 217 23.25 0.75 -4.04
CA GLY A 217 23.00 0.30 -2.67
C GLY A 217 21.57 0.61 -2.21
N ASN A 218 21.15 1.85 -2.37
CA ASN A 218 19.79 2.29 -2.02
C ASN A 218 18.69 1.52 -2.79
N LEU A 219 18.94 1.18 -4.07
CA LEU A 219 18.01 0.38 -4.86
C LEU A 219 17.90 -1.05 -4.35
N LEU A 220 19.04 -1.68 -4.05
CA LEU A 220 19.09 -3.04 -3.53
C LEU A 220 18.43 -3.12 -2.15
N ASP A 221 18.66 -2.14 -1.28
CA ASP A 221 18.04 -2.08 0.05
C ASP A 221 16.52 -1.91 -0.06
N THR A 222 16.06 -1.03 -0.97
CA THR A 222 14.63 -0.88 -1.26
C THR A 222 14.02 -2.20 -1.76
N ALA A 223 14.68 -2.91 -2.67
CA ALA A 223 14.19 -4.19 -3.19
C ALA A 223 14.16 -5.29 -2.11
N ARG A 224 15.14 -5.33 -1.20
CA ARG A 224 15.17 -6.27 -0.07
C ARG A 224 14.04 -6.00 0.92
N MET A 225 13.76 -4.72 1.21
CA MET A 225 12.64 -4.32 2.07
C MET A 225 11.29 -4.70 1.47
N GLU A 226 11.09 -4.46 0.15
CA GLU A 226 9.83 -4.78 -0.55
C GLU A 226 9.53 -6.27 -0.59
N SER A 227 10.56 -7.08 -0.75
CA SER A 227 10.42 -8.54 -0.78
C SER A 227 10.28 -9.19 0.60
N GLY A 228 10.33 -8.42 1.69
CA GLY A 228 10.36 -8.94 3.05
C GLY A 228 11.64 -9.73 3.37
N MET A 229 12.66 -9.63 2.53
CA MET A 229 13.94 -10.34 2.69
C MET A 229 14.98 -9.57 3.52
N LEU A 230 14.61 -8.44 4.12
CA LEU A 230 15.50 -7.74 5.04
C LEU A 230 15.66 -8.57 6.31
N GLN A 231 16.81 -9.24 6.43
CA GLN A 231 17.18 -9.99 7.63
C GLN A 231 18.08 -9.08 8.48
N LEU A 232 17.58 -8.69 9.65
CA LEU A 232 18.36 -7.93 10.62
C LEU A 232 19.42 -8.83 11.27
N LYS A 233 20.63 -8.31 11.36
CA LYS A 233 21.71 -8.89 12.17
C LYS A 233 21.70 -8.18 13.53
N LEU A 234 20.76 -8.56 14.38
CA LEU A 234 20.57 -7.95 15.68
C LEU A 234 21.69 -8.36 16.65
N ASP A 235 22.34 -7.39 17.27
CA ASP A 235 23.30 -7.56 18.34
C ASP A 235 23.22 -6.37 19.31
N TRP A 236 23.79 -6.52 20.50
CA TRP A 236 23.92 -5.41 21.42
C TRP A 236 24.95 -4.41 20.88
N CYS A 237 24.53 -3.20 20.61
CA CYS A 237 25.39 -2.15 20.08
C CYS A 237 25.27 -0.85 20.87
N ASP A 238 26.39 -0.12 20.91
CA ASP A 238 26.46 1.22 21.45
C ASP A 238 26.06 2.23 20.37
N LEU A 239 25.09 3.07 20.68
CA LEU A 239 24.61 4.10 19.74
C LEU A 239 25.66 5.17 19.50
N GLU A 240 26.56 5.42 20.48
CA GLU A 240 27.68 6.34 20.31
C GLU A 240 28.65 5.85 19.23
N ASP A 241 28.90 4.53 19.17
CA ASP A 241 29.71 3.91 18.11
C ASP A 241 29.06 4.03 16.74
N VAL A 242 27.73 3.81 16.65
CA VAL A 242 26.94 3.97 15.42
C VAL A 242 27.01 5.41 14.90
N VAL A 243 26.76 6.40 15.76
CA VAL A 243 26.83 7.82 15.40
C VAL A 243 28.23 8.22 14.99
N SER A 244 29.25 7.80 15.75
CA SER A 244 30.67 8.07 15.46
C SER A 244 31.09 7.43 14.13
N GLY A 245 30.60 6.22 13.81
CA GLY A 245 30.78 5.55 12.52
C GLY A 245 30.22 6.37 11.38
N ALA A 246 28.97 6.81 11.49
CA ALA A 246 28.31 7.65 10.50
C ALA A 246 29.04 8.99 10.28
N LEU A 247 29.47 9.65 11.35
CA LEU A 247 30.23 10.89 11.26
C LEU A 247 31.60 10.71 10.57
N ARG A 248 32.30 9.62 10.85
CA ARG A 248 33.56 9.31 10.15
C ARG A 248 33.34 9.13 8.64
N ARG A 249 32.28 8.42 8.25
CA ARG A 249 31.95 8.18 6.83
C ARG A 249 31.46 9.44 6.12
N SER A 250 30.72 10.31 6.82
CA SER A 250 30.22 11.56 6.25
C SER A 250 31.25 12.70 6.21
N ARG A 251 32.46 12.50 6.76
CA ARG A 251 33.46 13.55 6.99
C ARG A 251 33.80 14.35 5.72
N GLU A 252 33.97 13.69 4.58
CA GLU A 252 34.26 14.35 3.31
C GLU A 252 33.14 15.30 2.87
N HIS A 253 31.86 14.94 3.13
CA HIS A 253 30.70 15.72 2.76
C HIS A 253 30.34 16.81 3.78
N THR A 254 30.75 16.63 5.04
CA THR A 254 30.41 17.52 6.13
C THR A 254 31.49 18.53 6.48
N GLN A 255 32.68 18.48 5.83
CA GLN A 255 33.83 19.33 6.16
C GLN A 255 33.55 20.83 6.04
N ASN A 256 32.61 21.23 5.17
CA ASN A 256 32.22 22.62 4.99
C ASN A 256 31.02 23.05 5.87
N TYR A 257 30.65 22.23 6.86
CA TYR A 257 29.53 22.47 7.76
C TYR A 257 29.99 22.43 9.23
N LEU A 258 29.28 23.16 10.08
CA LEU A 258 29.54 23.14 11.54
C LEU A 258 28.71 22.01 12.17
N ILE A 259 29.31 20.82 12.30
CA ILE A 259 28.63 19.69 12.95
C ILE A 259 28.72 19.81 14.45
N LYS A 260 27.56 19.94 15.14
CA LYS A 260 27.48 19.87 16.60
C LYS A 260 26.86 18.54 17.00
N VAL A 261 27.60 17.79 17.81
CA VAL A 261 27.14 16.50 18.35
C VAL A 261 26.88 16.65 19.85
N GLU A 262 25.68 16.26 20.27
CA GLU A 262 25.29 16.26 21.68
C GLU A 262 24.71 14.89 22.01
N MET A 263 25.50 14.06 22.68
CA MET A 263 25.08 12.74 23.14
C MET A 263 24.52 12.84 24.56
N ALA A 264 23.42 12.14 24.82
CA ALA A 264 22.93 12.00 26.19
C ALA A 264 23.92 11.19 27.03
N GLU A 265 24.06 11.56 28.30
CA GLU A 265 24.84 10.78 29.26
C GLU A 265 24.10 9.45 29.54
N ASP A 266 24.85 8.37 29.77
CA ASP A 266 24.33 7.04 30.15
C ASP A 266 23.35 6.41 29.15
N LEU A 267 23.63 6.52 27.83
CA LEU A 267 22.87 5.79 26.80
C LEU A 267 22.95 4.28 27.04
N PRO A 268 21.81 3.56 27.08
CA PRO A 268 21.83 2.11 27.18
C PRO A 268 22.31 1.47 25.87
N LEU A 269 22.86 0.24 25.98
CA LEU A 269 23.03 -0.59 24.80
C LEU A 269 21.67 -0.91 24.20
N ILE A 270 21.58 -0.85 22.88
CA ILE A 270 20.38 -1.19 22.14
C ILE A 270 20.56 -2.51 21.38
N TYR A 271 19.51 -3.32 21.27
CA TYR A 271 19.56 -4.57 20.52
C TYR A 271 19.10 -4.34 19.07
N ALA A 272 20.08 -4.08 18.18
CA ALA A 272 19.82 -3.58 16.84
C ALA A 272 20.88 -4.02 15.83
N ASP A 273 20.63 -3.80 14.54
CA ASP A 273 21.65 -3.94 13.49
C ASP A 273 22.41 -2.61 13.34
N ALA A 274 23.59 -2.55 13.93
CA ALA A 274 24.43 -1.36 13.98
C ALA A 274 24.74 -0.80 12.58
N ALA A 275 24.96 -1.67 11.58
CA ALA A 275 25.28 -1.25 10.21
C ALA A 275 24.09 -0.58 9.52
N LEU A 276 22.89 -1.10 9.74
CA LEU A 276 21.66 -0.48 9.22
C LEU A 276 21.33 0.83 9.95
N LEU A 277 21.53 0.91 11.24
CA LEU A 277 21.35 2.17 11.98
C LEU A 277 22.37 3.23 11.57
N GLU A 278 23.63 2.85 11.34
CA GLU A 278 24.64 3.75 10.78
C GLU A 278 24.19 4.28 9.40
N HIS A 279 23.57 3.42 8.57
CA HIS A 279 23.01 3.84 7.30
C HIS A 279 21.86 4.85 7.46
N VAL A 280 20.98 4.69 8.47
CA VAL A 280 19.95 5.69 8.80
C VAL A 280 20.58 7.03 9.14
N VAL A 281 21.55 7.06 10.07
CA VAL A 281 22.21 8.29 10.49
C VAL A 281 22.93 8.98 9.32
N LEU A 282 23.63 8.20 8.48
CA LEU A 282 24.27 8.71 7.24
C LEU A 282 23.26 9.35 6.29
N ASN A 283 22.13 8.71 6.02
CA ASN A 283 21.09 9.26 5.15
C ASN A 283 20.52 10.58 5.70
N LEU A 284 20.31 10.67 7.02
CA LEU A 284 19.83 11.90 7.65
C LEU A 284 20.86 13.02 7.59
N LEU A 285 22.14 12.72 7.82
CA LEU A 285 23.25 13.68 7.69
C LEU A 285 23.43 14.14 6.24
N ASP A 286 23.39 13.22 5.27
CA ASP A 286 23.45 13.53 3.84
C ASP A 286 22.30 14.47 3.42
N ASN A 287 21.09 14.24 3.94
CA ASN A 287 19.97 15.12 3.71
C ASN A 287 20.21 16.50 4.34
N ALA A 288 20.68 16.56 5.58
CA ALA A 288 20.99 17.83 6.24
C ALA A 288 22.01 18.66 5.46
N VAL A 289 23.10 18.05 4.99
CA VAL A 289 24.11 18.69 4.12
C VAL A 289 23.51 19.16 2.80
N LYS A 290 22.75 18.31 2.15
CA LYS A 290 22.20 18.54 0.82
C LYS A 290 21.20 19.70 0.75
N TYR A 291 20.43 19.89 1.81
CA TYR A 291 19.38 20.90 1.85
C TYR A 291 19.79 22.17 2.62
N SER A 292 20.93 22.17 3.29
CA SER A 292 21.47 23.31 4.03
C SER A 292 22.37 24.17 3.18
N VAL A 293 22.50 25.43 3.57
CA VAL A 293 23.48 26.35 2.99
C VAL A 293 24.87 25.99 3.53
N GLU A 294 25.90 26.01 2.68
CA GLU A 294 27.29 25.76 3.06
C GLU A 294 27.73 26.68 4.20
N GLY A 295 28.46 26.15 5.16
CA GLY A 295 28.88 26.85 6.40
C GLY A 295 27.82 26.88 7.50
N SER A 296 26.60 26.38 7.24
CA SER A 296 25.56 26.35 8.27
C SER A 296 25.80 25.26 9.32
N LYS A 297 25.07 25.36 10.44
CA LYS A 297 25.17 24.42 11.54
C LYS A 297 24.21 23.27 11.36
N ILE A 298 24.72 22.04 11.46
CA ILE A 298 23.96 20.80 11.56
C ILE A 298 24.13 20.25 12.97
N GLU A 299 23.04 19.91 13.63
CA GLU A 299 23.04 19.41 15.00
C GLU A 299 22.57 17.96 15.03
N LEU A 300 23.38 17.08 15.60
CA LEU A 300 23.03 15.70 15.88
C LEU A 300 22.92 15.53 17.39
N GLN A 301 21.76 15.09 17.85
CA GLN A 301 21.47 14.94 19.28
C GLN A 301 20.92 13.55 19.56
N THR A 302 21.26 13.00 20.72
CA THR A 302 20.58 11.83 21.26
C THR A 302 19.89 12.18 22.56
N THR A 303 18.72 11.62 22.80
CA THR A 303 17.96 11.81 24.03
C THR A 303 17.36 10.49 24.49
N LEU A 304 17.17 10.36 25.81
CA LEU A 304 16.47 9.23 26.41
C LEU A 304 14.99 9.59 26.57
N GLY A 305 14.10 8.77 26.02
CA GLY A 305 12.68 8.76 26.34
C GLY A 305 12.38 7.80 27.50
N ALA A 306 11.10 7.57 27.78
CA ALA A 306 10.70 6.71 28.90
C ALA A 306 11.16 5.24 28.71
N ASN A 307 11.11 4.70 27.49
CA ASN A 307 11.52 3.35 27.11
C ASN A 307 12.13 3.32 25.70
N GLU A 308 12.70 4.40 25.25
CA GLU A 308 13.23 4.52 23.88
C GLU A 308 14.45 5.44 23.88
N VAL A 309 15.33 5.19 22.94
CA VAL A 309 16.44 6.09 22.61
C VAL A 309 16.10 6.85 21.34
N ILE A 310 16.25 8.17 21.35
CA ILE A 310 15.88 9.04 20.23
C ILE A 310 17.14 9.66 19.65
N VAL A 311 17.30 9.56 18.34
CA VAL A 311 18.33 10.25 17.56
C VAL A 311 17.67 11.35 16.75
N ILE A 312 18.23 12.56 16.82
CA ILE A 312 17.68 13.77 16.21
C ILE A 312 18.76 14.43 15.35
N VAL A 313 18.45 14.70 14.10
CA VAL A 313 19.29 15.50 13.20
C VAL A 313 18.53 16.77 12.84
N LYS A 314 19.14 17.93 13.13
CA LYS A 314 18.56 19.25 12.86
C LYS A 314 19.43 19.99 11.86
N ASP A 315 18.81 20.51 10.82
CA ASP A 315 19.46 21.33 9.82
C ASP A 315 18.93 22.78 9.83
N ARG A 316 19.59 23.64 9.06
CA ARG A 316 19.18 25.03 8.77
C ARG A 316 18.99 25.25 7.28
N GLY A 317 18.41 24.26 6.63
CA GLY A 317 18.16 24.26 5.20
C GLY A 317 16.88 24.98 4.80
N VAL A 318 16.46 24.73 3.58
CA VAL A 318 15.23 25.30 3.00
C VAL A 318 13.94 24.77 3.65
N GLY A 319 14.03 23.72 4.48
CA GLY A 319 12.87 23.07 5.08
C GLY A 319 11.94 22.44 4.03
N PHE A 320 10.72 22.12 4.46
CA PHE A 320 9.65 21.58 3.63
C PHE A 320 8.31 22.25 3.99
N LYS A 321 7.27 22.06 3.19
CA LYS A 321 5.94 22.59 3.51
C LYS A 321 5.22 21.63 4.44
N GLU A 322 4.32 22.15 5.27
CA GLU A 322 3.49 21.33 6.16
C GLU A 322 2.68 20.27 5.40
N ALA A 323 2.23 20.61 4.18
CA ALA A 323 1.55 19.67 3.28
C ALA A 323 2.43 18.51 2.80
N ASP A 324 3.75 18.62 2.85
CA ASP A 324 4.68 17.57 2.45
C ASP A 324 4.91 16.53 3.56
N LEU A 325 4.64 16.86 4.83
CA LEU A 325 4.89 16.01 6.01
C LEU A 325 4.39 14.57 5.87
N PRO A 326 3.15 14.31 5.44
CA PRO A 326 2.63 12.95 5.32
C PRO A 326 3.39 12.09 4.29
N HIS A 327 4.07 12.76 3.35
CA HIS A 327 4.68 12.13 2.18
C HIS A 327 6.21 12.09 2.21
N LEU A 328 6.88 12.75 3.15
CA LEU A 328 8.35 12.84 3.21
C LEU A 328 9.04 11.47 3.24
N PHE A 329 8.40 10.47 3.83
CA PHE A 329 8.91 9.11 3.93
C PHE A 329 8.37 8.16 2.84
N ASP A 330 7.53 8.69 1.92
CA ASP A 330 7.07 7.91 0.78
C ASP A 330 8.21 7.73 -0.22
N LYS A 331 8.24 6.57 -0.86
CA LYS A 331 9.26 6.25 -1.86
C LYS A 331 9.16 7.24 -3.01
N PHE A 332 10.33 7.78 -3.43
CA PHE A 332 10.47 8.72 -4.56
C PHE A 332 9.83 10.08 -4.37
N TYR A 333 9.25 10.33 -3.20
CA TYR A 333 8.71 11.63 -2.90
C TYR A 333 9.83 12.66 -2.75
N ARG A 334 9.58 13.85 -3.28
CA ARG A 334 10.46 15.01 -3.18
C ARG A 334 9.60 16.25 -2.96
N ALA A 335 9.90 16.99 -1.92
CA ALA A 335 9.19 18.24 -1.64
C ALA A 335 9.38 19.25 -2.79
N GLY A 336 8.32 19.95 -3.19
CA GLY A 336 8.30 20.78 -4.40
C GLY A 336 9.35 21.89 -4.46
N ASN A 337 9.92 22.30 -3.34
CA ASN A 337 11.00 23.31 -3.28
C ASN A 337 12.39 22.75 -3.65
N THR A 338 12.51 21.43 -3.91
CA THR A 338 13.79 20.72 -4.03
C THR A 338 14.03 20.11 -5.42
N GLU A 339 13.23 20.49 -6.43
CA GLU A 339 13.37 19.96 -7.82
C GLU A 339 14.76 20.17 -8.42
N LYS A 340 15.47 21.26 -8.04
CA LYS A 340 16.81 21.57 -8.50
C LYS A 340 17.92 20.82 -7.76
N ILE A 341 17.61 20.16 -6.64
CA ILE A 341 18.59 19.44 -5.82
C ILE A 341 18.53 17.96 -6.21
N SER A 342 19.60 17.38 -6.73
CA SER A 342 19.68 15.99 -7.19
C SER A 342 19.34 14.98 -6.07
N GLY A 343 18.56 13.93 -6.38
CA GLY A 343 18.28 12.83 -5.44
C GLY A 343 17.13 11.93 -5.85
N THR A 344 17.24 10.65 -5.52
CA THR A 344 16.27 9.60 -5.87
C THR A 344 14.96 9.65 -5.10
N GLY A 345 14.90 10.36 -3.97
CA GLY A 345 13.75 10.29 -3.05
C GLY A 345 13.62 8.94 -2.30
N LEU A 346 14.69 8.14 -2.27
CA LEU A 346 14.70 6.84 -1.58
C LEU A 346 15.25 6.91 -0.17
N GLY A 347 16.14 7.87 0.15
CA GLY A 347 16.88 7.89 1.42
C GLY A 347 15.97 7.86 2.65
N LEU A 348 14.96 8.73 2.72
CA LEU A 348 14.02 8.77 3.86
C LEU A 348 13.11 7.53 3.91
N ALA A 349 12.70 6.99 2.77
CA ALA A 349 11.92 5.75 2.72
C ALA A 349 12.74 4.55 3.23
N ILE A 350 14.04 4.50 2.90
CA ILE A 350 14.98 3.50 3.44
C ILE A 350 15.13 3.67 4.95
N CYS A 351 15.32 4.90 5.43
CA CYS A 351 15.37 5.18 6.86
C CYS A 351 14.12 4.64 7.57
N LYS A 352 12.94 4.92 7.02
CA LYS A 352 11.67 4.43 7.58
C LYS A 352 11.62 2.90 7.60
N GLY A 353 11.96 2.23 6.49
CA GLY A 353 11.94 0.77 6.43
C GLY A 353 12.91 0.11 7.42
N ILE A 354 14.10 0.69 7.62
CA ILE A 354 15.07 0.20 8.62
C ILE A 354 14.53 0.41 10.03
N VAL A 355 14.05 1.61 10.36
CA VAL A 355 13.53 1.93 11.69
C VAL A 355 12.29 1.10 12.03
N ASP A 356 11.36 0.94 11.07
CA ASP A 356 10.17 0.10 11.23
C ASP A 356 10.56 -1.38 11.48
N ALA A 357 11.59 -1.89 10.79
CA ALA A 357 12.10 -3.24 10.99
C ALA A 357 12.71 -3.44 12.40
N HIS A 358 13.21 -2.39 13.02
CA HIS A 358 13.68 -2.37 14.41
C HIS A 358 12.57 -2.06 15.43
N HIS A 359 11.28 -2.08 15.01
CA HIS A 359 10.13 -1.73 15.83
C HIS A 359 10.17 -0.31 16.40
N GLY A 360 10.91 0.59 15.75
CA GLY A 360 11.04 2.00 16.08
C GLY A 360 10.03 2.88 15.36
N ARG A 361 10.20 4.19 15.48
CA ARG A 361 9.43 5.19 14.74
C ARG A 361 10.34 6.29 14.22
N ILE A 362 10.03 6.83 13.03
CA ILE A 362 10.76 7.95 12.44
C ILE A 362 9.76 9.07 12.09
N TRP A 363 10.17 10.31 12.28
CA TRP A 363 9.33 11.47 11.95
C TRP A 363 10.15 12.67 11.53
N ALA A 364 9.48 13.68 11.03
CA ALA A 364 10.06 14.97 10.66
C ALA A 364 9.23 16.12 11.25
N GLU A 365 9.88 17.22 11.55
CA GLU A 365 9.28 18.45 12.06
C GLU A 365 9.91 19.66 11.39
N LEU A 366 9.14 20.73 11.23
CA LEU A 366 9.68 22.02 10.81
C LEU A 366 10.38 22.68 11.99
N ARG A 367 11.57 23.22 11.74
CA ARG A 367 12.27 23.99 12.74
C ARG A 367 11.69 25.41 12.80
N PRO A 368 11.38 25.95 14.00
CA PRO A 368 10.83 27.31 14.14
C PRO A 368 11.70 28.40 13.52
N ASP A 369 13.04 28.22 13.60
CA ASP A 369 14.03 29.19 13.10
C ASP A 369 14.43 28.95 11.63
N GLY A 370 13.67 28.12 10.90
CA GLY A 370 13.99 27.66 9.53
C GLY A 370 14.88 26.41 9.51
N GLY A 371 14.61 25.55 8.54
CA GLY A 371 15.24 24.23 8.39
C GLY A 371 14.32 23.08 8.81
N SER A 372 14.91 21.90 8.96
CA SER A 372 14.19 20.66 9.27
C SER A 372 14.75 19.98 10.52
N ILE A 373 13.90 19.19 11.13
CA ILE A 373 14.25 18.24 12.20
C ILE A 373 13.82 16.87 11.71
N PHE A 374 14.73 15.92 11.62
CA PHE A 374 14.43 14.52 11.39
C PHE A 374 14.84 13.74 12.63
N ALA A 375 13.96 12.88 13.11
CA ALA A 375 14.22 12.11 14.31
C ALA A 375 13.72 10.67 14.16
N PHE A 376 14.43 9.74 14.79
CA PHE A 376 13.95 8.38 14.95
C PHE A 376 14.14 7.90 16.37
N ALA A 377 13.26 7.00 16.81
CA ALA A 377 13.29 6.40 18.14
C ALA A 377 13.34 4.87 18.01
N LEU A 378 14.11 4.26 18.90
CA LEU A 378 14.24 2.80 19.02
C LEU A 378 13.86 2.38 20.44
N PRO A 379 13.15 1.23 20.59
CA PRO A 379 12.78 0.71 21.90
C PRO A 379 13.96 0.24 22.72
#